data_fe7093a9cb314ea2a0fea101b523353f
#
_entry.id   fe7093a9cb314ea2a0fea101b523353f
#
_cell.length_a   1.000
_cell.length_b   1.000
_cell.length_c   1.000
_cell.angle_alpha   90.00
_cell.angle_beta   90.00
_cell.angle_gamma   90.00
#
_symmetry.space_group_name_H-M   'P 1'
#
loop_
_entity.id
_entity.type
_entity.pdbx_description
1 polymer ?
#
loop_
_entity_poly.entity_id
_entity_poly.type
_entity_poly.pdbx_seq_one_letter_code
_entity_poly.pdbx_strand_id
1 'polypeptide(L)'
;MKVIILGGGASGLMAALSAARDARNTVTILERQSRVGRKLLATGNGRCNLTNLQLSPARYHGQDPAFAQAALTRFGVQDTLEFFRGLGLLTVAEDSGRVYPLSDQANSVLDVLRFAAEQAGVQTVCGFDAQSVRKKARGYQLTAADGAGYFADKLIIACGGCAGKALGGTMAGYDLLGQLGHSRTPLHPSLTQIRTDPAPIRGLKGVRADCHIRLRADGRTVQEDAGEAQFTETGVSGPAAFTLSRQAGQAQAAELLLDLLRAYPEPQVLALLAARKAALPQLPAEDALAGMLHPRLGKTLCRACGLGQQPLAGVPDEALAALAKKIKNFALPVTGVSGFESAQVTAGGVRTAEFRADTLESRLAPGVFACGEVLDIDGDCGGYNLQWAWSSGYVAGMLGKQEETR
;
A
#
# COMPACT_ATOMS: atom_id res chain seq x y z
N MET A 1 23.83 19.21 16.47
CA MET A 1 23.66 19.56 15.02
C MET A 1 22.19 19.92 14.79
N LYS A 2 21.93 20.84 13.86
CA LYS A 2 20.55 21.11 13.40
C LYS A 2 20.14 20.05 12.39
N VAL A 3 19.20 19.21 12.75
CA VAL A 3 18.63 18.16 11.89
C VAL A 3 17.24 18.57 11.47
N ILE A 4 17.04 18.75 10.18
CA ILE A 4 15.72 19.04 9.61
C ILE A 4 15.18 17.79 8.94
N ILE A 5 13.93 17.46 9.27
CA ILE A 5 13.18 16.38 8.64
C ILE A 5 12.03 17.00 7.87
N LEU A 6 12.02 16.80 6.56
CA LEU A 6 10.98 17.33 5.69
C LEU A 6 9.92 16.27 5.45
N GLY A 7 8.74 16.46 6.04
CA GLY A 7 7.60 15.59 6.05
C GLY A 7 7.37 14.92 7.40
N GLY A 8 6.18 15.15 7.97
CA GLY A 8 5.72 14.60 9.26
C GLY A 8 4.87 13.33 9.10
N GLY A 9 5.18 12.50 8.10
CA GLY A 9 4.54 11.18 7.91
C GLY A 9 5.17 10.09 8.79
N ALA A 10 4.82 8.83 8.51
CA ALA A 10 5.33 7.66 9.24
C ALA A 10 6.86 7.63 9.30
N SER A 11 7.53 7.71 8.15
CA SER A 11 8.99 7.68 8.08
C SER A 11 9.65 8.90 8.71
N GLY A 12 9.03 10.09 8.58
CA GLY A 12 9.57 11.32 9.16
C GLY A 12 9.47 11.36 10.68
N LEU A 13 8.37 10.91 11.26
CA LEU A 13 8.22 10.79 12.71
C LEU A 13 9.22 9.78 13.29
N MET A 14 9.39 8.63 12.64
CA MET A 14 10.38 7.63 13.05
C MET A 14 11.81 8.19 12.92
N ALA A 15 12.14 8.89 11.83
CA ALA A 15 13.45 9.51 11.64
C ALA A 15 13.72 10.58 12.71
N ALA A 16 12.71 11.35 13.12
CA ALA A 16 12.84 12.34 14.16
C ALA A 16 13.16 11.72 15.50
N LEU A 17 12.44 10.66 15.88
CA LEU A 17 12.68 9.93 17.13
C LEU A 17 14.05 9.27 17.13
N SER A 18 14.46 8.69 16.00
CA SER A 18 15.80 8.12 15.86
C SER A 18 16.90 9.18 15.99
N ALA A 19 16.76 10.35 15.33
CA ALA A 19 17.73 11.45 15.39
C ALA A 19 17.82 12.10 16.78
N ALA A 20 16.71 12.18 17.51
CA ALA A 20 16.62 12.77 18.83
C ALA A 20 17.24 11.90 19.93
N ARG A 21 17.56 10.62 19.66
CA ARG A 21 18.32 9.76 20.61
C ARG A 21 19.70 10.33 20.94
N ASP A 22 20.28 11.12 20.07
CA ASP A 22 21.49 11.88 20.37
C ASP A 22 21.12 13.30 20.82
N ALA A 23 21.23 13.55 22.12
CA ALA A 23 20.89 14.83 22.75
C ALA A 23 21.67 16.05 22.19
N ARG A 24 22.75 15.82 21.40
CA ARG A 24 23.48 16.88 20.71
C ARG A 24 22.76 17.41 19.46
N ASN A 25 21.70 16.73 19.03
CA ASN A 25 20.90 17.11 17.89
C ASN A 25 19.72 18.02 18.31
N THR A 26 19.51 19.08 17.57
CA THR A 26 18.28 19.85 17.60
C THR A 26 17.45 19.42 16.41
N VAL A 27 16.36 18.67 16.64
CA VAL A 27 15.56 18.03 15.60
C VAL A 27 14.30 18.84 15.36
N THR A 28 14.03 19.17 14.08
CA THR A 28 12.80 19.87 13.67
C THR A 28 12.16 19.14 12.50
N ILE A 29 10.87 18.79 12.64
CA ILE A 29 10.02 18.33 11.56
C ILE A 29 9.38 19.54 10.89
N LEU A 30 9.51 19.65 9.58
CA LEU A 30 8.78 20.61 8.74
C LEU A 30 7.72 19.85 7.96
N GLU A 31 6.45 20.17 8.20
CA GLU A 31 5.30 19.51 7.56
C GLU A 31 4.51 20.53 6.74
N ARG A 32 4.19 20.19 5.49
CA ARG A 32 3.42 21.03 4.57
C ARG A 32 1.95 21.19 5.00
N GLN A 33 1.36 20.13 5.53
CA GLN A 33 -0.02 20.13 5.98
C GLN A 33 -0.19 20.85 7.31
N SER A 34 -1.44 21.12 7.70
CA SER A 34 -1.78 21.72 9.00
C SER A 34 -1.52 20.80 10.21
N ARG A 35 -1.25 19.51 9.97
CA ARG A 35 -0.92 18.51 11.01
C ARG A 35 -0.11 17.36 10.41
N VAL A 36 0.72 16.74 11.23
CA VAL A 36 1.48 15.54 10.87
C VAL A 36 0.58 14.29 10.75
N GLY A 37 1.04 13.25 10.08
CA GLY A 37 0.45 11.92 10.10
C GLY A 37 -0.83 11.73 9.29
N ARG A 38 -1.26 12.67 8.45
CA ARG A 38 -2.55 12.56 7.73
C ARG A 38 -2.71 11.28 6.94
N LYS A 39 -1.68 10.87 6.19
CA LYS A 39 -1.73 9.63 5.40
C LYS A 39 -1.71 8.39 6.31
N LEU A 40 -0.98 8.44 7.43
CA LEU A 40 -0.95 7.36 8.43
C LEU A 40 -2.35 7.06 8.97
N LEU A 41 -3.14 8.10 9.28
CA LEU A 41 -4.51 7.95 9.77
C LEU A 41 -5.47 7.24 8.81
N ALA A 42 -5.18 7.26 7.51
CA ALA A 42 -6.00 6.61 6.48
C ALA A 42 -5.57 5.16 6.19
N THR A 43 -4.40 4.73 6.68
CA THR A 43 -3.89 3.38 6.42
C THR A 43 -4.75 2.30 7.07
N GLY A 44 -4.86 1.13 6.43
CA GLY A 44 -5.66 0.02 6.92
C GLY A 44 -7.14 0.37 7.16
N ASN A 45 -7.72 1.25 6.32
CA ASN A 45 -9.09 1.79 6.51
C ASN A 45 -9.30 2.50 7.85
N GLY A 46 -8.30 3.25 8.33
CA GLY A 46 -8.34 3.95 9.61
C GLY A 46 -7.87 3.11 10.80
N ARG A 47 -7.48 1.86 10.59
CA ARG A 47 -6.98 0.94 11.63
C ARG A 47 -5.45 0.99 11.80
N CYS A 48 -4.71 1.40 10.78
CA CYS A 48 -3.26 1.34 10.66
C CYS A 48 -2.71 -0.10 10.66
N ASN A 49 -2.55 -0.70 9.47
CA ASN A 49 -1.81 -1.96 9.33
C ASN A 49 -0.31 -1.71 9.56
N LEU A 50 0.11 -1.81 10.81
CA LEU A 50 1.41 -1.34 11.32
C LEU A 50 2.61 -2.03 10.67
N THR A 51 2.50 -3.35 10.51
CA THR A 51 3.53 -4.22 9.92
C THR A 51 2.93 -5.56 9.53
N ASN A 52 3.78 -6.51 9.09
CA ASN A 52 3.37 -7.89 8.79
C ASN A 52 4.39 -8.88 9.35
N LEU A 53 3.92 -9.88 10.10
CA LEU A 53 4.78 -10.93 10.67
C LEU A 53 5.42 -11.81 9.59
N GLN A 54 4.82 -11.86 8.38
CA GLN A 54 5.32 -12.61 7.24
C GLN A 54 6.19 -11.72 6.32
N LEU A 55 7.02 -10.85 6.93
CA LEU A 55 7.92 -9.99 6.18
C LEU A 55 8.84 -10.82 5.28
N SER A 56 8.88 -10.47 4.00
CA SER A 56 9.77 -11.10 3.03
C SER A 56 10.29 -10.05 2.04
N PRO A 57 11.55 -10.10 1.63
CA PRO A 57 12.10 -9.24 0.57
C PRO A 57 11.31 -9.32 -0.75
N ALA A 58 10.72 -10.48 -1.07
CA ALA A 58 9.91 -10.69 -2.26
C ALA A 58 8.61 -9.85 -2.29
N ARG A 59 8.23 -9.24 -1.16
CA ARG A 59 7.06 -8.36 -1.04
C ARG A 59 7.38 -6.89 -1.37
N TYR A 60 8.64 -6.58 -1.67
CA TYR A 60 9.08 -5.23 -2.03
C TYR A 60 9.42 -5.14 -3.50
N HIS A 61 9.16 -3.99 -4.09
CA HIS A 61 9.29 -3.70 -5.50
C HIS A 61 10.06 -2.39 -5.69
N GLY A 62 10.56 -2.18 -6.88
CA GLY A 62 11.36 -1.04 -7.30
C GLY A 62 12.31 -1.47 -8.40
N GLN A 63 13.19 -0.60 -8.83
CA GLN A 63 14.25 -0.94 -9.78
C GLN A 63 15.30 -1.87 -9.13
N ASP A 64 15.59 -1.64 -7.84
CA ASP A 64 16.46 -2.48 -7.01
C ASP A 64 15.79 -2.71 -5.63
N PRO A 65 14.87 -3.68 -5.50
CA PRO A 65 14.19 -3.94 -4.24
C PRO A 65 15.13 -4.49 -3.15
N ALA A 66 16.29 -5.05 -3.52
CA ALA A 66 17.29 -5.53 -2.56
C ALA A 66 17.88 -4.40 -1.70
N PHE A 67 17.83 -3.16 -2.17
CA PHE A 67 18.22 -1.97 -1.42
C PHE A 67 17.51 -1.88 -0.06
N ALA A 68 16.25 -2.29 0.03
CA ALA A 68 15.47 -2.23 1.27
C ALA A 68 16.02 -3.17 2.36
N GLN A 69 16.73 -4.25 1.97
CA GLN A 69 17.17 -5.31 2.87
C GLN A 69 18.01 -4.79 4.04
N ALA A 70 18.92 -3.85 3.79
CA ALA A 70 19.79 -3.30 4.83
C ALA A 70 18.98 -2.62 5.95
N ALA A 71 18.01 -1.77 5.59
CA ALA A 71 17.17 -1.09 6.56
C ALA A 71 16.18 -2.04 7.26
N LEU A 72 15.58 -2.99 6.53
CA LEU A 72 14.67 -3.99 7.08
C LEU A 72 15.36 -4.97 8.03
N THR A 73 16.65 -5.28 7.79
CA THR A 73 17.45 -6.09 8.71
C THR A 73 17.84 -5.31 9.98
N ARG A 74 18.14 -4.02 9.81
CA ARG A 74 18.56 -3.16 10.91
C ARG A 74 17.43 -2.79 11.87
N PHE A 75 16.24 -2.62 11.36
CA PHE A 75 15.03 -2.32 12.12
C PHE A 75 13.86 -3.11 11.51
N GLY A 76 13.72 -4.35 11.94
CA GLY A 76 12.78 -5.30 11.41
C GLY A 76 11.43 -5.27 12.11
N VAL A 77 10.65 -6.34 11.91
CA VAL A 77 9.30 -6.46 12.48
C VAL A 77 9.36 -6.49 14.00
N GLN A 78 10.26 -7.28 14.59
CA GLN A 78 10.37 -7.38 16.05
C GLN A 78 10.81 -6.06 16.67
N ASP A 79 11.80 -5.38 16.07
CA ASP A 79 12.23 -4.05 16.53
C ASP A 79 11.06 -3.04 16.46
N THR A 80 10.25 -3.12 15.40
CA THR A 80 9.05 -2.28 15.25
C THR A 80 8.05 -2.54 16.37
N LEU A 81 7.74 -3.80 16.65
CA LEU A 81 6.78 -4.18 17.71
C LEU A 81 7.29 -3.77 19.09
N GLU A 82 8.58 -3.98 19.36
CA GLU A 82 9.22 -3.58 20.63
C GLU A 82 9.25 -2.06 20.78
N PHE A 83 9.60 -1.34 19.72
CA PHE A 83 9.59 0.13 19.70
C PHE A 83 8.20 0.67 20.05
N PHE A 84 7.15 0.23 19.36
CA PHE A 84 5.79 0.70 19.64
C PHE A 84 5.28 0.25 21.00
N ARG A 85 5.64 -0.95 21.47
CA ARG A 85 5.33 -1.41 22.83
C ARG A 85 6.00 -0.51 23.88
N GLY A 86 7.26 -0.11 23.64
CA GLY A 86 7.99 0.84 24.49
C GLY A 86 7.34 2.21 24.59
N LEU A 87 6.58 2.61 23.55
CA LEU A 87 5.75 3.81 23.56
C LEU A 87 4.34 3.60 24.17
N GLY A 88 4.04 2.39 24.67
CA GLY A 88 2.75 2.06 25.26
C GLY A 88 1.69 1.58 24.25
N LEU A 89 2.02 1.35 22.98
CA LEU A 89 1.10 0.82 21.99
C LEU A 89 1.02 -0.71 22.07
N LEU A 90 -0.15 -1.24 22.40
CA LEU A 90 -0.44 -2.67 22.31
C LEU A 90 -0.90 -3.02 20.89
N THR A 91 -0.49 -4.19 20.41
CA THR A 91 -0.79 -4.65 19.05
C THR A 91 -1.43 -6.04 19.05
N VAL A 92 -2.16 -6.35 17.98
CA VAL A 92 -2.75 -7.65 17.69
C VAL A 92 -2.39 -8.07 16.26
N ALA A 93 -2.03 -9.34 16.09
CA ALA A 93 -1.78 -9.92 14.77
C ALA A 93 -3.01 -10.73 14.31
N GLU A 94 -3.38 -10.59 13.05
CA GLU A 94 -4.35 -11.45 12.37
C GLU A 94 -3.64 -12.72 11.80
N ASP A 95 -4.39 -13.76 11.49
CA ASP A 95 -3.87 -15.02 10.89
C ASP A 95 -3.12 -14.76 9.56
N SER A 96 -3.47 -13.69 8.86
CA SER A 96 -2.79 -13.21 7.65
C SER A 96 -1.40 -12.64 7.90
N GLY A 97 -0.95 -12.53 9.15
CA GLY A 97 0.28 -11.89 9.57
C GLY A 97 0.19 -10.37 9.68
N ARG A 98 -0.91 -9.74 9.29
CA ARG A 98 -1.13 -8.28 9.43
C ARG A 98 -1.22 -7.91 10.90
N VAL A 99 -0.54 -6.84 11.28
CA VAL A 99 -0.51 -6.35 12.66
C VAL A 99 -1.19 -4.99 12.76
N TYR A 100 -2.09 -4.85 13.72
CA TYR A 100 -2.83 -3.63 14.00
C TYR A 100 -2.65 -3.19 15.46
N PRO A 101 -2.87 -1.90 15.79
CA PRO A 101 -3.01 -1.52 17.19
C PRO A 101 -4.21 -2.23 17.82
N LEU A 102 -4.11 -2.65 19.07
CA LEU A 102 -5.19 -3.34 19.79
C LEU A 102 -6.48 -2.51 19.87
N SER A 103 -6.33 -1.18 19.85
CA SER A 103 -7.46 -0.23 19.81
C SER A 103 -8.21 -0.22 18.48
N ASP A 104 -7.67 -0.87 17.44
CA ASP A 104 -8.19 -0.85 16.07
C ASP A 104 -8.31 0.56 15.45
N GLN A 105 -7.48 1.51 15.92
CA GLN A 105 -7.51 2.92 15.55
C GLN A 105 -6.12 3.44 15.14
N ALA A 106 -5.99 3.99 13.94
CA ALA A 106 -4.75 4.61 13.46
C ALA A 106 -4.32 5.82 14.31
N ASN A 107 -5.28 6.50 14.95
CA ASN A 107 -4.97 7.59 15.88
C ASN A 107 -4.06 7.15 17.02
N SER A 108 -4.25 5.95 17.58
CA SER A 108 -3.41 5.46 18.68
C SER A 108 -1.94 5.38 18.27
N VAL A 109 -1.65 4.96 17.01
CA VAL A 109 -0.29 4.91 16.49
C VAL A 109 0.29 6.32 16.34
N LEU A 110 -0.49 7.24 15.79
CA LEU A 110 -0.03 8.62 15.60
C LEU A 110 0.20 9.34 16.93
N ASP A 111 -0.68 9.15 17.90
CA ASP A 111 -0.61 9.85 19.19
C ASP A 111 0.61 9.41 19.98
N VAL A 112 0.93 8.10 20.07
CA VAL A 112 2.13 7.65 20.76
C VAL A 112 3.42 8.17 20.10
N LEU A 113 3.46 8.27 18.76
CA LEU A 113 4.58 8.85 18.04
C LEU A 113 4.73 10.36 18.32
N ARG A 114 3.61 11.09 18.35
CA ARG A 114 3.62 12.54 18.64
C ARG A 114 4.06 12.84 20.07
N PHE A 115 3.51 12.11 21.05
CA PHE A 115 3.90 12.26 22.46
C PHE A 115 5.38 11.94 22.67
N ALA A 116 5.87 10.88 22.04
CA ALA A 116 7.29 10.54 22.11
C ALA A 116 8.18 11.62 21.48
N ALA A 117 7.78 12.17 20.31
CA ALA A 117 8.51 13.25 19.66
C ALA A 117 8.55 14.53 20.52
N GLU A 118 7.43 14.88 21.14
CA GLU A 118 7.34 16.02 22.05
C GLU A 118 8.24 15.83 23.29
N GLN A 119 8.18 14.65 23.92
CA GLN A 119 9.04 14.32 25.06
C GLN A 119 10.53 14.31 24.70
N ALA A 120 10.88 13.89 23.48
CA ALA A 120 12.24 13.92 22.96
C ALA A 120 12.72 15.33 22.55
N GLY A 121 11.90 16.38 22.74
CA GLY A 121 12.21 17.76 22.38
C GLY A 121 12.21 18.04 20.88
N VAL A 122 11.58 17.20 20.06
CA VAL A 122 11.43 17.42 18.62
C VAL A 122 10.47 18.59 18.38
N GLN A 123 10.93 19.58 17.65
CA GLN A 123 10.08 20.69 17.21
C GLN A 123 9.29 20.27 15.97
N THR A 124 8.00 20.61 15.93
CA THR A 124 7.14 20.35 14.76
C THR A 124 6.56 21.65 14.26
N VAL A 125 6.87 21.98 12.99
CA VAL A 125 6.38 23.17 12.30
C VAL A 125 5.49 22.72 11.15
N CYS A 126 4.21 22.98 11.26
CA CYS A 126 3.21 22.69 10.23
C CYS A 126 2.99 23.92 9.32
N GLY A 127 2.50 23.69 8.10
CA GLY A 127 2.27 24.74 7.11
C GLY A 127 3.52 25.16 6.35
N PHE A 128 4.64 24.47 6.50
CA PHE A 128 5.87 24.78 5.77
C PHE A 128 5.96 23.98 4.46
N ASP A 129 5.63 24.62 3.35
CA ASP A 129 5.69 24.05 2.01
C ASP A 129 7.04 24.39 1.33
N ALA A 130 8.04 23.52 1.53
CA ALA A 130 9.37 23.71 0.98
C ALA A 130 9.35 23.69 -0.55
N GLN A 131 9.85 24.77 -1.17
CA GLN A 131 9.93 24.92 -2.62
C GLN A 131 11.37 24.77 -3.15
N SER A 132 12.35 25.06 -2.32
CA SER A 132 13.74 24.95 -2.73
C SER A 132 14.65 24.45 -1.63
N VAL A 133 15.72 23.76 -2.05
CA VAL A 133 16.84 23.35 -1.22
C VAL A 133 18.14 23.76 -1.89
N ARG A 134 19.02 24.42 -1.14
CA ARG A 134 20.33 24.87 -1.66
C ARG A 134 21.44 24.45 -0.72
N LYS A 135 22.48 23.85 -1.27
CA LYS A 135 23.73 23.58 -0.54
C LYS A 135 24.40 24.86 -0.14
N LYS A 136 24.88 24.95 1.09
CA LYS A 136 25.70 26.05 1.64
C LYS A 136 27.11 25.56 1.97
N ALA A 137 28.00 26.42 2.41
CA ALA A 137 29.34 26.05 2.84
C ALA A 137 29.29 24.93 3.93
N ARG A 138 28.31 25.03 4.82
CA ARG A 138 27.94 23.96 5.75
C ARG A 138 26.44 23.71 5.61
N GLY A 139 26.04 22.44 5.40
CA GLY A 139 24.64 22.05 5.38
C GLY A 139 23.80 22.60 4.22
N TYR A 140 22.52 22.80 4.48
CA TYR A 140 21.50 23.06 3.48
C TYR A 140 20.52 24.14 3.94
N GLN A 141 20.11 25.01 3.01
CA GLN A 141 19.06 26.01 3.22
C GLN A 141 17.79 25.53 2.52
N LEU A 142 16.71 25.39 3.27
CA LEU A 142 15.35 25.19 2.76
C LEU A 142 14.62 26.53 2.70
N THR A 143 13.81 26.74 1.67
CA THR A 143 12.99 27.94 1.54
C THR A 143 11.59 27.55 1.07
N ALA A 144 10.56 28.10 1.72
CA ALA A 144 9.17 27.98 1.35
C ALA A 144 8.74 29.08 0.36
N ALA A 145 7.54 28.94 -0.22
CA ALA A 145 7.01 29.90 -1.20
C ALA A 145 6.83 31.32 -0.64
N ASP A 146 6.55 31.46 0.64
CA ASP A 146 6.41 32.73 1.36
C ASP A 146 7.76 33.39 1.76
N GLY A 147 8.87 32.72 1.42
CA GLY A 147 10.22 33.18 1.76
C GLY A 147 10.72 32.72 3.13
N ALA A 148 9.89 32.05 3.92
CA ALA A 148 10.33 31.44 5.19
C ALA A 148 11.45 30.41 4.91
N GLY A 149 12.46 30.36 5.79
CA GLY A 149 13.61 29.51 5.56
C GLY A 149 14.13 28.79 6.80
N TYR A 150 14.65 27.59 6.60
CA TYR A 150 15.30 26.79 7.64
C TYR A 150 16.66 26.31 7.16
N PHE A 151 17.63 26.33 8.07
CA PHE A 151 18.97 25.82 7.84
C PHE A 151 19.14 24.47 8.55
N ALA A 152 19.72 23.50 7.85
CA ALA A 152 20.04 22.17 8.34
C ALA A 152 21.52 21.85 8.21
N ASP A 153 22.15 21.36 9.27
CA ASP A 153 23.45 20.68 9.18
C ASP A 153 23.28 19.30 8.51
N LYS A 154 22.17 18.61 8.82
CA LYS A 154 21.73 17.35 8.20
C LYS A 154 20.26 17.46 7.80
N LEU A 155 19.92 16.96 6.62
CA LEU A 155 18.60 17.05 6.04
C LEU A 155 18.07 15.64 5.73
N ILE A 156 16.87 15.32 6.24
CA ILE A 156 16.17 14.06 5.92
C ILE A 156 14.93 14.38 5.11
N ILE A 157 14.84 13.86 3.88
CA ILE A 157 13.66 13.98 3.01
C ILE A 157 12.74 12.78 3.25
N ALA A 158 11.60 13.03 3.88
CA ALA A 158 10.58 12.05 4.29
C ALA A 158 9.19 12.43 3.76
N CYS A 159 9.13 13.08 2.58
CA CYS A 159 7.90 13.66 2.00
C CYS A 159 6.87 12.62 1.53
N GLY A 160 7.23 11.33 1.51
CA GLY A 160 6.39 10.30 0.90
C GLY A 160 6.31 10.43 -0.62
N GLY A 161 5.31 9.78 -1.22
CA GLY A 161 5.05 9.80 -2.66
C GLY A 161 3.90 10.72 -3.06
N CYS A 162 3.50 10.64 -4.34
CA CYS A 162 2.41 11.46 -4.90
C CYS A 162 1.02 10.81 -4.77
N ALA A 163 0.92 9.57 -4.30
CA ALA A 163 -0.35 8.88 -4.08
C ALA A 163 -1.14 9.45 -2.88
N GLY A 164 -2.47 9.50 -3.02
CA GLY A 164 -3.37 10.01 -1.98
C GLY A 164 -3.26 11.53 -1.81
N LYS A 165 -3.46 12.29 -2.89
CA LYS A 165 -3.32 13.75 -2.91
C LYS A 165 -4.08 14.46 -1.79
N ALA A 166 -5.32 14.04 -1.49
CA ALA A 166 -6.13 14.57 -0.40
C ALA A 166 -5.53 14.31 1.00
N LEU A 167 -4.66 13.31 1.12
CA LEU A 167 -3.99 12.91 2.36
C LEU A 167 -2.57 13.49 2.49
N GLY A 168 -2.14 14.31 1.53
CA GLY A 168 -0.84 14.94 1.55
C GLY A 168 0.16 14.42 0.50
N GLY A 169 -0.26 13.51 -0.39
CA GLY A 169 0.56 13.08 -1.52
C GLY A 169 1.05 14.27 -2.35
N THR A 170 2.35 14.29 -2.70
CA THR A 170 3.01 15.45 -3.31
C THR A 170 4.21 15.05 -4.14
N MET A 171 4.55 15.89 -5.13
CA MET A 171 5.79 15.77 -5.90
C MET A 171 7.00 16.43 -5.21
N ALA A 172 6.77 17.23 -4.16
CA ALA A 172 7.79 18.10 -3.57
C ALA A 172 9.09 17.37 -3.18
N GLY A 173 9.00 16.16 -2.61
CA GLY A 173 10.19 15.38 -2.25
C GLY A 173 11.05 15.02 -3.46
N TYR A 174 10.42 14.65 -4.59
CA TYR A 174 11.10 14.35 -5.84
C TYR A 174 11.75 15.59 -6.43
N ASP A 175 11.04 16.73 -6.42
CA ASP A 175 11.51 17.99 -6.98
C ASP A 175 12.71 18.55 -6.18
N LEU A 176 12.65 18.46 -4.85
CA LEU A 176 13.73 18.89 -3.97
C LEU A 176 14.98 18.01 -4.12
N LEU A 177 14.81 16.68 -4.19
CA LEU A 177 15.93 15.77 -4.46
C LEU A 177 16.49 15.99 -5.87
N GLY A 178 15.64 16.31 -6.85
CA GLY A 178 16.05 16.71 -8.20
C GLY A 178 16.94 17.96 -8.19
N GLN A 179 16.63 18.98 -7.35
CA GLN A 179 17.49 20.18 -7.17
C GLN A 179 18.87 19.85 -6.59
N LEU A 180 19.00 18.70 -5.94
CA LEU A 180 20.27 18.19 -5.41
C LEU A 180 20.99 17.23 -6.36
N GLY A 181 20.46 17.07 -7.59
CA GLY A 181 21.05 16.24 -8.63
C GLY A 181 20.53 14.81 -8.73
N HIS A 182 19.53 14.44 -7.90
CA HIS A 182 18.94 13.12 -7.94
C HIS A 182 17.99 12.94 -9.11
N SER A 183 17.92 11.70 -9.61
CA SER A 183 16.98 11.26 -10.62
C SER A 183 15.93 10.33 -10.05
N ARG A 184 14.83 10.15 -10.76
CA ARG A 184 13.75 9.23 -10.34
C ARG A 184 13.35 8.30 -11.47
N THR A 185 12.78 7.17 -11.10
CA THR A 185 12.08 6.25 -12.00
C THR A 185 10.70 6.80 -12.39
N PRO A 186 10.06 6.28 -13.43
CA PRO A 186 8.65 6.60 -13.71
C PRO A 186 7.77 6.28 -12.52
N LEU A 187 6.82 7.17 -12.22
CA LEU A 187 5.89 7.00 -11.10
C LEU A 187 4.58 6.41 -11.61
N HIS A 188 4.08 5.40 -10.89
CA HIS A 188 2.81 4.73 -11.20
C HIS A 188 1.95 4.63 -9.93
N PRO A 189 0.60 4.73 -10.05
CA PRO A 189 -0.28 4.44 -8.94
C PRO A 189 -0.22 2.95 -8.60
N SER A 190 -0.10 2.62 -7.32
CA SER A 190 -0.09 1.26 -6.79
C SER A 190 -1.03 1.14 -5.60
N LEU A 191 -1.44 -0.09 -5.26
CA LEU A 191 -2.47 -0.38 -4.25
C LEU A 191 -3.73 0.46 -4.51
N THR A 192 -4.27 0.30 -5.70
CA THR A 192 -5.43 1.04 -6.18
C THR A 192 -6.42 0.11 -6.89
N GLN A 193 -7.60 0.60 -7.20
CA GLN A 193 -8.60 -0.14 -7.95
C GLN A 193 -8.08 -0.50 -9.35
N ILE A 194 -8.28 -1.76 -9.76
CA ILE A 194 -8.09 -2.19 -11.14
C ILE A 194 -9.39 -1.91 -11.90
N ARG A 195 -9.29 -1.13 -12.98
CA ARG A 195 -10.40 -0.83 -13.86
C ARG A 195 -10.57 -1.93 -14.89
N THR A 196 -11.80 -2.34 -15.11
CA THR A 196 -12.17 -3.40 -16.06
C THR A 196 -13.28 -2.93 -17.00
N ASP A 197 -13.58 -3.72 -18.02
CA ASP A 197 -14.85 -3.54 -18.74
C ASP A 197 -16.01 -3.57 -17.72
N PRO A 198 -16.87 -2.54 -17.66
CA PRO A 198 -17.98 -2.48 -16.72
C PRO A 198 -19.15 -3.40 -17.10
N ALA A 199 -19.24 -3.91 -18.32
CA ALA A 199 -20.40 -4.67 -18.78
C ALA A 199 -20.62 -5.94 -17.94
N PRO A 200 -19.62 -6.80 -17.66
CA PRO A 200 -19.81 -8.02 -16.85
C PRO A 200 -20.15 -7.76 -15.39
N ILE A 201 -19.83 -6.56 -14.86
CA ILE A 201 -20.00 -6.21 -13.43
C ILE A 201 -21.12 -5.21 -13.18
N ARG A 202 -21.93 -4.92 -14.21
CA ARG A 202 -23.04 -3.97 -14.08
C ARG A 202 -23.99 -4.37 -12.96
N GLY A 203 -24.29 -3.43 -12.05
CA GLY A 203 -25.15 -3.65 -10.89
C GLY A 203 -24.48 -4.33 -9.69
N LEU A 204 -23.17 -4.60 -9.76
CA LEU A 204 -22.40 -5.22 -8.66
C LEU A 204 -21.72 -4.21 -7.73
N LYS A 205 -21.84 -2.89 -7.96
CA LYS A 205 -21.25 -1.87 -7.09
C LYS A 205 -21.51 -2.18 -5.61
N GLY A 206 -20.41 -2.24 -4.81
CA GLY A 206 -20.43 -2.51 -3.37
C GLY A 206 -20.56 -3.97 -3.00
N VAL A 207 -20.76 -4.89 -3.95
CA VAL A 207 -20.72 -6.34 -3.68
C VAL A 207 -19.29 -6.75 -3.34
N ARG A 208 -19.13 -7.55 -2.29
CA ARG A 208 -17.85 -8.14 -1.88
C ARG A 208 -17.91 -9.65 -2.11
N ALA A 209 -16.76 -10.22 -2.44
CA ALA A 209 -16.57 -11.65 -2.59
C ALA A 209 -15.18 -12.03 -2.07
N ASP A 210 -15.11 -13.12 -1.30
CA ASP A 210 -13.84 -13.78 -1.00
C ASP A 210 -13.48 -14.66 -2.19
N CYS A 211 -12.37 -14.38 -2.84
CA CYS A 211 -11.99 -15.03 -4.09
C CYS A 211 -10.49 -15.20 -4.22
N HIS A 212 -10.08 -16.03 -5.18
CA HIS A 212 -8.72 -16.04 -5.69
C HIS A 212 -8.70 -15.28 -7.02
N ILE A 213 -7.83 -14.28 -7.12
CA ILE A 213 -7.70 -13.43 -8.31
C ILE A 213 -6.38 -13.71 -8.98
N ARG A 214 -6.40 -13.97 -10.27
CA ARG A 214 -5.22 -14.08 -11.12
C ARG A 214 -5.23 -12.95 -12.14
N LEU A 215 -4.12 -12.24 -12.23
CA LEU A 215 -3.87 -11.30 -13.33
C LEU A 215 -3.15 -12.07 -14.45
N ARG A 216 -3.79 -12.12 -15.61
CA ARG A 216 -3.18 -12.65 -16.82
C ARG A 216 -2.79 -11.51 -17.76
N ALA A 217 -1.58 -11.57 -18.29
CA ALA A 217 -1.10 -10.72 -19.36
C ALA A 217 -0.44 -11.61 -20.42
N ASP A 218 -0.68 -11.35 -21.68
CA ASP A 218 -0.15 -12.12 -22.83
C ASP A 218 -0.39 -13.64 -22.68
N GLY A 219 -1.56 -14.01 -22.17
CA GLY A 219 -1.98 -15.40 -21.99
C GLY A 219 -1.34 -16.13 -20.80
N ARG A 220 -0.51 -15.48 -19.98
CA ARG A 220 0.17 -16.07 -18.81
C ARG A 220 -0.29 -15.39 -17.51
N THR A 221 -0.40 -16.15 -16.42
CA THR A 221 -0.57 -15.59 -15.09
C THR A 221 0.73 -14.90 -14.68
N VAL A 222 0.67 -13.58 -14.45
CA VAL A 222 1.83 -12.76 -14.05
C VAL A 222 1.84 -12.49 -12.55
N GLN A 223 0.66 -12.49 -11.91
CA GLN A 223 0.53 -12.33 -10.47
C GLN A 223 -0.82 -12.89 -10.02
N GLU A 224 -0.88 -13.36 -8.78
CA GLU A 224 -2.12 -13.84 -8.16
C GLU A 224 -2.14 -13.51 -6.67
N ASP A 225 -3.34 -13.36 -6.12
CA ASP A 225 -3.57 -13.16 -4.69
C ASP A 225 -4.97 -13.70 -4.31
N ALA A 226 -5.19 -13.93 -3.03
CA ALA A 226 -6.46 -14.44 -2.52
C ALA A 226 -6.95 -13.58 -1.36
N GLY A 227 -8.26 -13.32 -1.32
CA GLY A 227 -8.90 -12.54 -0.28
C GLY A 227 -10.12 -11.80 -0.75
N GLU A 228 -10.52 -10.79 0.01
CA GLU A 228 -11.69 -9.97 -0.33
C GLU A 228 -11.41 -9.11 -1.57
N ALA A 229 -12.31 -9.24 -2.54
CA ALA A 229 -12.48 -8.32 -3.66
C ALA A 229 -13.80 -7.57 -3.53
N GLN A 230 -13.81 -6.30 -3.89
CA GLN A 230 -15.01 -5.46 -3.92
C GLN A 230 -15.27 -4.96 -5.33
N PHE A 231 -16.44 -5.27 -5.87
CA PHE A 231 -16.86 -4.72 -7.15
C PHE A 231 -17.23 -3.25 -7.02
N THR A 232 -16.81 -2.45 -7.98
CA THR A 232 -17.14 -1.03 -8.12
C THR A 232 -17.94 -0.81 -9.41
N GLU A 233 -18.22 0.43 -9.78
CA GLU A 233 -18.85 0.73 -11.06
C GLU A 233 -17.94 0.45 -12.27
N THR A 234 -16.64 0.56 -12.08
CA THR A 234 -15.66 0.55 -13.17
C THR A 234 -14.55 -0.50 -12.99
N GLY A 235 -14.73 -1.47 -12.08
CA GLY A 235 -13.72 -2.50 -11.88
C GLY A 235 -13.76 -3.18 -10.52
N VAL A 236 -12.61 -3.62 -10.05
CA VAL A 236 -12.43 -4.39 -8.82
C VAL A 236 -11.46 -3.69 -7.89
N SER A 237 -11.83 -3.56 -6.64
CA SER A 237 -11.07 -3.00 -5.52
C SER A 237 -10.91 -4.06 -4.42
N GLY A 238 -10.31 -3.68 -3.31
CA GLY A 238 -10.10 -4.57 -2.16
C GLY A 238 -8.67 -5.12 -2.09
N PRO A 239 -8.28 -5.71 -0.95
CA PRO A 239 -6.89 -6.09 -0.69
C PRO A 239 -6.27 -6.98 -1.77
N ALA A 240 -6.99 -8.01 -2.23
CA ALA A 240 -6.50 -8.91 -3.28
C ALA A 240 -6.29 -8.19 -4.62
N ALA A 241 -7.20 -7.28 -5.03
CA ALA A 241 -7.03 -6.48 -6.23
C ALA A 241 -5.90 -5.46 -6.10
N PHE A 242 -5.70 -4.89 -4.89
CA PHE A 242 -4.64 -3.91 -4.66
C PHE A 242 -3.25 -4.49 -4.91
N THR A 243 -2.98 -5.69 -4.44
CA THR A 243 -1.70 -6.38 -4.69
C THR A 243 -1.40 -6.51 -6.19
N LEU A 244 -2.42 -6.79 -7.01
CA LEU A 244 -2.25 -6.97 -8.45
C LEU A 244 -2.17 -5.65 -9.23
N SER A 245 -2.59 -4.53 -8.63
CA SER A 245 -2.79 -3.25 -9.33
C SER A 245 -1.50 -2.70 -9.95
N ARG A 246 -0.35 -2.94 -9.32
CA ARG A 246 0.97 -2.51 -9.82
C ARG A 246 1.26 -3.14 -11.19
N GLN A 247 1.12 -4.45 -11.30
CA GLN A 247 1.33 -5.19 -12.55
C GLN A 247 0.24 -4.89 -13.58
N ALA A 248 -1.01 -4.78 -13.14
CA ALA A 248 -2.14 -4.44 -14.00
C ALA A 248 -1.98 -3.06 -14.68
N GLY A 249 -1.38 -2.09 -13.97
CA GLY A 249 -1.12 -0.76 -14.50
C GLY A 249 0.01 -0.70 -15.52
N GLN A 250 0.86 -1.72 -15.59
CA GLN A 250 2.00 -1.80 -16.51
C GLN A 250 1.73 -2.71 -17.71
N ALA A 251 0.71 -3.56 -17.64
CA ALA A 251 0.37 -4.50 -18.71
C ALA A 251 -0.35 -3.80 -19.88
N GLN A 252 -0.02 -4.15 -21.11
CA GLN A 252 -0.68 -3.61 -22.30
C GLN A 252 -2.00 -4.31 -22.61
N ALA A 253 -2.09 -5.62 -22.38
CA ALA A 253 -3.30 -6.42 -22.54
C ALA A 253 -3.40 -7.39 -21.37
N ALA A 254 -4.37 -7.17 -20.49
CA ALA A 254 -4.53 -7.99 -19.31
C ALA A 254 -6.02 -8.28 -19.01
N GLU A 255 -6.25 -9.37 -18.30
CA GLU A 255 -7.55 -9.73 -17.74
C GLU A 255 -7.39 -10.20 -16.28
N LEU A 256 -8.39 -9.94 -15.47
CA LEU A 256 -8.54 -10.57 -14.16
C LEU A 256 -9.38 -11.83 -14.32
N LEU A 257 -8.94 -12.92 -13.73
CA LEU A 257 -9.71 -14.15 -13.59
C LEU A 257 -10.01 -14.36 -12.10
N LEU A 258 -11.28 -14.30 -11.73
CA LEU A 258 -11.74 -14.47 -10.35
C LEU A 258 -12.30 -15.89 -10.17
N ASP A 259 -11.74 -16.62 -9.22
CA ASP A 259 -12.35 -17.83 -8.66
C ASP A 259 -13.19 -17.42 -7.45
N LEU A 260 -14.50 -17.39 -7.62
CA LEU A 260 -15.47 -16.88 -6.65
C LEU A 260 -15.89 -17.92 -5.60
N LEU A 261 -15.47 -19.18 -5.73
CA LEU A 261 -15.65 -20.27 -4.76
C LEU A 261 -14.34 -21.02 -4.58
N ARG A 262 -13.29 -20.31 -4.13
CA ARG A 262 -11.90 -20.81 -4.05
C ARG A 262 -11.73 -22.06 -3.18
N ALA A 263 -12.60 -22.27 -2.19
CA ALA A 263 -12.57 -23.43 -1.31
C ALA A 263 -13.10 -24.71 -2.00
N TYR A 264 -13.76 -24.59 -3.18
CA TYR A 264 -14.40 -25.70 -3.87
C TYR A 264 -13.80 -25.89 -5.27
N PRO A 265 -13.22 -27.06 -5.60
CA PRO A 265 -12.78 -27.34 -6.97
C PRO A 265 -13.97 -27.40 -7.95
N GLU A 266 -13.71 -27.11 -9.24
CA GLU A 266 -14.76 -27.02 -10.27
C GLU A 266 -15.69 -28.26 -10.33
N PRO A 267 -15.21 -29.51 -10.24
CA PRO A 267 -16.10 -30.69 -10.22
C PRO A 267 -17.06 -30.68 -9.03
N GLN A 268 -16.60 -30.19 -7.86
CA GLN A 268 -17.47 -30.12 -6.68
C GLN A 268 -18.51 -29.00 -6.82
N VAL A 269 -18.17 -27.87 -7.43
CA VAL A 269 -19.14 -26.81 -7.76
C VAL A 269 -20.20 -27.34 -8.70
N LEU A 270 -19.81 -28.08 -9.72
CA LEU A 270 -20.76 -28.74 -10.65
C LEU A 270 -21.66 -29.71 -9.93
N ALA A 271 -21.13 -30.57 -9.05
CA ALA A 271 -21.94 -31.54 -8.25
C ALA A 271 -22.94 -30.81 -7.34
N LEU A 272 -22.56 -29.69 -6.71
CA LEU A 272 -23.47 -28.85 -5.92
C LEU A 272 -24.62 -28.26 -6.76
N LEU A 273 -24.35 -27.82 -7.99
CA LEU A 273 -25.37 -27.33 -8.91
C LEU A 273 -26.32 -28.42 -9.36
N ALA A 274 -25.82 -29.63 -9.69
CA ALA A 274 -26.62 -30.79 -10.07
C ALA A 274 -27.52 -31.26 -8.91
N ALA A 275 -26.98 -31.32 -7.71
CA ALA A 275 -27.74 -31.67 -6.51
C ALA A 275 -28.88 -30.65 -6.25
N ARG A 276 -28.60 -29.36 -6.44
CA ARG A 276 -29.61 -28.30 -6.32
C ARG A 276 -30.71 -28.43 -7.36
N LYS A 277 -30.36 -28.72 -8.63
CA LYS A 277 -31.33 -28.99 -9.69
C LYS A 277 -32.29 -30.14 -9.33
N ALA A 278 -31.73 -31.20 -8.78
CA ALA A 278 -32.54 -32.37 -8.32
C ALA A 278 -33.43 -32.03 -7.11
N ALA A 279 -32.89 -31.29 -6.12
CA ALA A 279 -33.62 -30.97 -4.89
C ALA A 279 -34.67 -29.86 -5.07
N LEU A 280 -34.42 -28.88 -5.95
CA LEU A 280 -35.26 -27.70 -6.15
C LEU A 280 -35.56 -27.49 -7.65
N PRO A 281 -36.28 -28.45 -8.31
CA PRO A 281 -36.47 -28.42 -9.77
C PRO A 281 -37.27 -27.19 -10.27
N GLN A 282 -38.14 -26.61 -9.43
CA GLN A 282 -38.94 -25.44 -9.75
C GLN A 282 -38.29 -24.10 -9.40
N LEU A 283 -37.07 -24.14 -8.79
CA LEU A 283 -36.33 -22.90 -8.50
C LEU A 283 -36.04 -22.14 -9.81
N PRO A 284 -36.25 -20.81 -9.88
CA PRO A 284 -35.79 -20.03 -11.03
C PRO A 284 -34.28 -20.23 -11.25
N ALA A 285 -33.88 -20.51 -12.49
CA ALA A 285 -32.48 -20.83 -12.80
C ALA A 285 -31.52 -19.68 -12.48
N GLU A 286 -31.98 -18.41 -12.52
CA GLU A 286 -31.16 -17.27 -12.08
C GLU A 286 -30.84 -17.28 -10.57
N ASP A 287 -31.58 -18.07 -9.77
CA ASP A 287 -31.36 -18.23 -8.33
C ASP A 287 -30.53 -19.47 -7.98
N ALA A 288 -29.99 -20.18 -8.97
CA ALA A 288 -29.19 -21.39 -8.79
C ALA A 288 -28.00 -21.23 -7.81
N LEU A 289 -27.49 -20.01 -7.62
CA LEU A 289 -26.37 -19.69 -6.72
C LEU A 289 -26.80 -19.09 -5.37
N ALA A 290 -28.10 -19.08 -5.06
CA ALA A 290 -28.58 -18.58 -3.77
C ALA A 290 -27.96 -19.36 -2.60
N GLY A 291 -27.42 -18.65 -1.60
CA GLY A 291 -26.69 -19.23 -0.46
C GLY A 291 -25.24 -19.67 -0.75
N MET A 292 -24.79 -19.62 -2.01
CA MET A 292 -23.38 -19.87 -2.38
C MET A 292 -22.60 -18.57 -2.58
N LEU A 293 -23.23 -17.57 -3.19
CA LEU A 293 -22.65 -16.27 -3.49
C LEU A 293 -23.62 -15.15 -3.07
N HIS A 294 -23.09 -13.93 -3.03
CA HIS A 294 -23.94 -12.74 -2.86
C HIS A 294 -25.05 -12.71 -3.93
N PRO A 295 -26.33 -12.48 -3.58
CA PRO A 295 -27.47 -12.65 -4.52
C PRO A 295 -27.29 -11.92 -5.85
N ARG A 296 -26.85 -10.65 -5.85
CA ARG A 296 -26.60 -9.91 -7.09
C ARG A 296 -25.51 -10.54 -7.95
N LEU A 297 -24.43 -11.01 -7.34
CA LEU A 297 -23.34 -11.69 -8.06
C LEU A 297 -23.80 -13.01 -8.65
N GLY A 298 -24.51 -13.81 -7.86
CA GLY A 298 -25.08 -15.08 -8.32
C GLY A 298 -25.99 -14.90 -9.53
N LYS A 299 -26.95 -13.98 -9.46
CA LYS A 299 -27.84 -13.68 -10.59
C LYS A 299 -27.09 -13.19 -11.82
N THR A 300 -26.07 -12.35 -11.65
CA THR A 300 -25.24 -11.87 -12.77
C THR A 300 -24.54 -13.01 -13.48
N LEU A 301 -23.95 -13.96 -12.75
CA LEU A 301 -23.28 -15.14 -13.33
C LEU A 301 -24.28 -16.08 -14.02
N CYS A 302 -25.41 -16.36 -13.37
CA CYS A 302 -26.47 -17.17 -13.96
C CYS A 302 -26.96 -16.58 -15.29
N ARG A 303 -27.32 -15.30 -15.32
CA ARG A 303 -27.76 -14.60 -16.55
C ARG A 303 -26.70 -14.59 -17.63
N ALA A 304 -25.44 -14.45 -17.28
CA ALA A 304 -24.32 -14.51 -18.21
C ALA A 304 -24.13 -15.92 -18.85
N CYS A 305 -24.76 -16.95 -18.26
CA CYS A 305 -24.83 -18.33 -18.79
C CYS A 305 -26.22 -18.64 -19.40
N GLY A 306 -27.09 -17.65 -19.63
CA GLY A 306 -28.43 -17.85 -20.20
C GLY A 306 -29.44 -18.42 -19.20
N LEU A 307 -29.14 -18.40 -17.91
CA LEU A 307 -30.03 -18.89 -16.86
C LEU A 307 -30.88 -17.73 -16.34
N GLY A 308 -32.16 -17.74 -16.68
CA GLY A 308 -33.14 -16.71 -16.33
C GLY A 308 -34.23 -17.24 -15.39
N GLN A 309 -35.50 -16.89 -15.71
CA GLN A 309 -36.67 -17.25 -14.90
C GLN A 309 -37.20 -18.68 -15.14
N GLN A 310 -36.68 -19.41 -16.14
CA GLN A 310 -37.06 -20.79 -16.39
C GLN A 310 -36.77 -21.68 -15.15
N PRO A 311 -37.60 -22.74 -14.93
CA PRO A 311 -37.32 -23.71 -13.86
C PRO A 311 -35.96 -24.38 -14.02
N LEU A 312 -35.27 -24.61 -12.92
CA LEU A 312 -33.94 -25.22 -12.90
C LEU A 312 -33.95 -26.66 -13.49
N ALA A 313 -35.04 -27.38 -13.38
CA ALA A 313 -35.22 -28.67 -14.01
C ALA A 313 -35.02 -28.67 -15.54
N GLY A 314 -35.39 -27.59 -16.20
CA GLY A 314 -35.28 -27.42 -17.65
C GLY A 314 -33.87 -26.97 -18.12
N VAL A 315 -32.94 -26.73 -17.20
CA VAL A 315 -31.57 -26.27 -17.54
C VAL A 315 -30.73 -27.46 -18.00
N PRO A 316 -30.11 -27.42 -19.20
CA PRO A 316 -29.18 -28.46 -19.65
C PRO A 316 -27.96 -28.60 -18.73
N ASP A 317 -27.43 -29.81 -18.62
CA ASP A 317 -26.27 -30.07 -17.74
C ASP A 317 -25.01 -29.33 -18.27
N GLU A 318 -24.91 -29.13 -19.57
CA GLU A 318 -23.86 -28.32 -20.20
C GLU A 318 -23.90 -26.86 -19.75
N ALA A 319 -25.09 -26.31 -19.52
CA ALA A 319 -25.26 -24.94 -19.00
C ALA A 319 -24.85 -24.85 -17.53
N LEU A 320 -25.10 -25.89 -16.73
CA LEU A 320 -24.59 -25.99 -15.35
C LEU A 320 -23.06 -26.12 -15.33
N ALA A 321 -22.49 -26.89 -16.25
CA ALA A 321 -21.03 -26.98 -16.40
C ALA A 321 -20.40 -25.64 -16.81
N ALA A 322 -21.04 -24.94 -17.76
CA ALA A 322 -20.62 -23.59 -18.15
C ALA A 322 -20.68 -22.59 -16.97
N LEU A 323 -21.73 -22.67 -16.13
CA LEU A 323 -21.86 -21.86 -14.93
C LEU A 323 -20.75 -22.20 -13.92
N ALA A 324 -20.48 -23.50 -13.65
CA ALA A 324 -19.40 -23.92 -12.75
C ALA A 324 -18.03 -23.38 -13.22
N LYS A 325 -17.73 -23.51 -14.50
CA LYS A 325 -16.51 -22.97 -15.11
C LYS A 325 -16.45 -21.44 -14.99
N LYS A 326 -17.56 -20.73 -15.19
CA LYS A 326 -17.63 -19.27 -15.07
C LYS A 326 -17.41 -18.80 -13.63
N ILE A 327 -17.92 -19.51 -12.63
CA ILE A 327 -17.68 -19.24 -11.20
C ILE A 327 -16.19 -19.33 -10.87
N LYS A 328 -15.50 -20.34 -11.44
CA LYS A 328 -14.07 -20.58 -11.21
C LYS A 328 -13.15 -19.68 -12.03
N ASN A 329 -13.66 -19.07 -13.11
CA ASN A 329 -12.89 -18.23 -14.02
C ASN A 329 -13.76 -17.05 -14.51
N PHE A 330 -14.22 -16.22 -13.58
CA PHE A 330 -14.95 -15.01 -13.97
C PHE A 330 -13.99 -13.98 -14.55
N ALA A 331 -13.94 -13.90 -15.86
CA ALA A 331 -13.00 -13.08 -16.61
C ALA A 331 -13.49 -11.63 -16.72
N LEU A 332 -12.61 -10.68 -16.42
CA LEU A 332 -12.82 -9.24 -16.51
C LEU A 332 -11.65 -8.60 -17.26
N PRO A 333 -11.85 -8.15 -18.53
CA PRO A 333 -10.81 -7.43 -19.27
C PRO A 333 -10.37 -6.17 -18.52
N VAL A 334 -9.05 -6.03 -18.29
CA VAL A 334 -8.46 -4.86 -17.62
C VAL A 334 -8.38 -3.71 -18.61
N THR A 335 -8.86 -2.53 -18.20
CA THR A 335 -8.78 -1.28 -18.96
C THR A 335 -7.79 -0.29 -18.35
N GLY A 336 -7.11 -0.66 -17.28
CA GLY A 336 -6.11 0.13 -16.58
C GLY A 336 -6.28 0.08 -15.06
N VAL A 337 -5.75 1.08 -14.37
CA VAL A 337 -5.88 1.25 -12.91
C VAL A 337 -6.37 2.66 -12.60
N SER A 338 -6.87 2.88 -11.39
CA SER A 338 -7.23 4.22 -10.92
C SER A 338 -5.99 5.06 -10.64
N GLY A 339 -6.11 6.39 -10.77
CA GLY A 339 -5.00 7.34 -10.67
C GLY A 339 -4.51 7.56 -9.24
N PHE A 340 -3.52 8.44 -9.11
CA PHE A 340 -2.87 8.79 -7.84
C PHE A 340 -3.81 9.37 -6.78
N GLU A 341 -4.96 9.93 -7.17
CA GLU A 341 -5.95 10.46 -6.24
C GLU A 341 -6.48 9.38 -5.29
N SER A 342 -6.71 8.16 -5.81
CA SER A 342 -7.25 7.02 -5.07
C SER A 342 -6.22 5.95 -4.72
N ALA A 343 -5.00 6.04 -5.27
CA ALA A 343 -3.94 5.10 -4.96
C ALA A 343 -3.45 5.29 -3.51
N GLN A 344 -3.13 4.19 -2.85
CA GLN A 344 -2.57 4.21 -1.51
C GLN A 344 -1.06 4.43 -1.52
N VAL A 345 -0.38 3.98 -2.58
CA VAL A 345 1.07 3.97 -2.70
C VAL A 345 1.49 4.43 -4.10
N THR A 346 2.66 5.06 -4.17
CA THR A 346 3.37 5.37 -5.40
C THR A 346 4.40 4.29 -5.67
N ALA A 347 4.27 3.57 -6.77
CA ALA A 347 5.33 2.72 -7.30
C ALA A 347 6.30 3.58 -8.11
N GLY A 348 7.60 3.35 -7.94
CA GLY A 348 8.64 4.24 -8.42
C GLY A 348 9.02 5.30 -7.40
N GLY A 349 10.12 5.99 -7.62
CA GLY A 349 10.66 6.97 -6.70
C GLY A 349 12.05 7.44 -7.10
N VAL A 350 12.73 8.13 -6.20
CA VAL A 350 14.13 8.51 -6.41
C VAL A 350 14.99 7.24 -6.41
N ARG A 351 15.92 7.17 -7.38
CA ARG A 351 16.74 5.99 -7.61
C ARG A 351 17.57 5.61 -6.39
N THR A 352 17.37 4.42 -5.88
CA THR A 352 18.06 3.88 -4.70
C THR A 352 19.57 3.76 -4.90
N ALA A 353 20.03 3.55 -6.13
CA ALA A 353 21.48 3.51 -6.46
C ALA A 353 22.22 4.81 -6.12
N GLU A 354 21.50 5.93 -5.98
CA GLU A 354 22.07 7.23 -5.61
C GLU A 354 22.18 7.43 -4.10
N PHE A 355 21.79 6.43 -3.31
CA PHE A 355 21.88 6.42 -1.86
C PHE A 355 22.73 5.24 -1.36
N ARG A 356 23.23 5.34 -0.13
CA ARG A 356 23.86 4.23 0.57
C ARG A 356 22.77 3.36 1.22
N ALA A 357 22.77 2.07 0.96
CA ALA A 357 21.74 1.18 1.51
C ALA A 357 21.80 1.04 3.05
N ASP A 358 22.99 1.14 3.61
CA ASP A 358 23.27 0.98 5.04
C ASP A 358 22.91 2.21 5.90
N THR A 359 22.93 3.41 5.30
CA THR A 359 22.72 4.68 6.02
C THR A 359 21.60 5.54 5.45
N LEU A 360 21.15 5.24 4.23
CA LEU A 360 20.22 6.04 3.43
C LEU A 360 20.74 7.46 3.14
N GLU A 361 22.05 7.70 3.27
CA GLU A 361 22.70 8.94 2.91
C GLU A 361 22.88 9.05 1.39
N SER A 362 22.59 10.23 0.86
CA SER A 362 22.82 10.55 -0.54
C SER A 362 24.31 10.43 -0.90
N ARG A 363 24.59 9.80 -2.04
CA ARG A 363 25.92 9.75 -2.65
C ARG A 363 26.27 11.05 -3.39
N LEU A 364 25.23 11.86 -3.75
CA LEU A 364 25.37 13.09 -4.53
C LEU A 364 25.42 14.33 -3.64
N ALA A 365 24.74 14.31 -2.50
CA ALA A 365 24.58 15.42 -1.59
C ALA A 365 24.91 14.97 -0.14
N PRO A 366 26.20 14.96 0.29
CA PRO A 366 26.61 14.51 1.61
C PRO A 366 25.86 15.25 2.74
N GLY A 367 25.33 14.50 3.70
CA GLY A 367 24.50 15.03 4.79
C GLY A 367 23.02 15.15 4.47
N VAL A 368 22.59 14.76 3.27
CA VAL A 368 21.19 14.56 2.89
C VAL A 368 20.86 13.08 2.99
N PHE A 369 19.72 12.76 3.56
CA PHE A 369 19.18 11.41 3.69
C PHE A 369 17.78 11.38 3.09
N ALA A 370 17.32 10.21 2.66
CA ALA A 370 15.93 10.02 2.22
C ALA A 370 15.35 8.75 2.81
N CYS A 371 14.06 8.76 3.18
CA CYS A 371 13.39 7.60 3.76
C CYS A 371 11.91 7.52 3.38
N GLY A 372 11.35 6.32 3.44
CA GLY A 372 9.97 6.04 3.08
C GLY A 372 9.73 6.03 1.57
N GLU A 373 8.50 6.32 1.19
CA GLU A 373 7.94 6.17 -0.16
C GLU A 373 8.56 7.14 -1.21
N VAL A 374 9.35 8.12 -0.81
CA VAL A 374 10.07 9.00 -1.75
C VAL A 374 11.17 8.25 -2.51
N LEU A 375 11.73 7.19 -1.92
CA LEU A 375 12.67 6.28 -2.58
C LEU A 375 11.92 5.26 -3.44
N ASP A 376 12.57 4.76 -4.50
CA ASP A 376 12.01 3.73 -5.39
C ASP A 376 11.94 2.35 -4.70
N ILE A 377 11.13 2.30 -3.62
CA ILE A 377 10.77 1.10 -2.87
C ILE A 377 9.30 1.20 -2.50
N ASP A 378 8.50 0.28 -3.03
CA ASP A 378 7.09 0.08 -2.65
C ASP A 378 6.85 -1.38 -2.26
N GLY A 379 5.89 -1.63 -1.40
CA GLY A 379 5.54 -2.96 -0.90
C GLY A 379 4.12 -3.37 -1.27
N ASP A 380 3.87 -4.67 -1.22
CA ASP A 380 2.54 -5.26 -1.37
C ASP A 380 1.52 -4.67 -0.37
N CYS A 381 0.25 -4.98 -0.58
CA CYS A 381 -0.80 -4.67 0.39
C CYS A 381 -0.66 -5.56 1.63
N GLY A 382 -0.58 -4.95 2.84
CA GLY A 382 -0.54 -5.77 4.04
C GLY A 382 0.45 -5.37 5.12
N GLY A 383 0.83 -4.10 5.23
CA GLY A 383 1.73 -3.58 6.28
C GLY A 383 3.18 -3.38 5.83
N TYR A 384 3.55 -3.85 4.64
CA TYR A 384 4.92 -3.77 4.12
C TYR A 384 5.39 -2.33 3.89
N ASN A 385 4.53 -1.45 3.36
CA ASN A 385 4.86 -0.04 3.13
C ASN A 385 5.09 0.74 4.44
N LEU A 386 4.33 0.44 5.49
CA LEU A 386 4.57 1.03 6.80
C LEU A 386 5.83 0.47 7.44
N GLN A 387 6.10 -0.85 7.31
CA GLN A 387 7.38 -1.41 7.77
C GLN A 387 8.57 -0.74 7.09
N TRP A 388 8.52 -0.53 5.76
CA TRP A 388 9.54 0.24 5.05
C TRP A 388 9.69 1.66 5.60
N ALA A 389 8.56 2.33 5.87
CA ALA A 389 8.59 3.67 6.45
C ALA A 389 9.26 3.70 7.83
N TRP A 390 8.99 2.71 8.69
CA TRP A 390 9.62 2.59 10.00
C TRP A 390 11.11 2.28 9.89
N SER A 391 11.47 1.25 9.13
CA SER A 391 12.86 0.80 8.98
C SER A 391 13.73 1.87 8.35
N SER A 392 13.31 2.44 7.23
CA SER A 392 14.06 3.49 6.54
C SER A 392 14.12 4.80 7.35
N GLY A 393 13.02 5.16 8.04
CA GLY A 393 13.00 6.32 8.93
C GLY A 393 13.99 6.17 10.07
N TYR A 394 13.99 5.01 10.73
CA TYR A 394 14.94 4.72 11.82
C TYR A 394 16.39 4.84 11.35
N VAL A 395 16.74 4.21 10.23
CA VAL A 395 18.10 4.21 9.68
C VAL A 395 18.53 5.61 9.24
N ALA A 396 17.68 6.35 8.53
CA ALA A 396 18.00 7.73 8.12
C ALA A 396 18.22 8.64 9.33
N GLY A 397 17.42 8.45 10.40
CA GLY A 397 17.55 9.20 11.65
C GLY A 397 18.85 8.94 12.42
N MET A 398 19.51 7.83 12.17
CA MET A 398 20.86 7.56 12.73
C MET A 398 21.96 8.48 12.15
N LEU A 399 21.66 9.19 11.05
CA LEU A 399 22.54 10.19 10.43
C LEU A 399 23.93 9.67 10.02
N GLY A 400 23.98 8.43 9.54
CA GLY A 400 25.20 7.75 9.11
C GLY A 400 26.03 7.12 10.24
N LYS A 401 25.54 7.13 11.47
CA LYS A 401 26.20 6.43 12.58
C LYS A 401 25.95 4.93 12.46
N GLN A 402 26.98 4.13 12.74
CA GLN A 402 26.81 2.71 13.04
C GLN A 402 26.53 2.61 14.55
N GLU A 403 25.55 1.79 14.96
CA GLU A 403 25.47 1.44 16.39
C GLU A 403 26.73 0.68 16.77
N GLU A 404 27.38 1.10 17.84
CA GLU A 404 28.37 0.26 18.48
C GLU A 404 27.64 -1.03 18.87
N THR A 405 28.13 -2.15 18.33
CA THR A 405 27.60 -3.50 18.64
C THR A 405 27.58 -3.65 20.15
N ARG A 406 26.39 -3.79 20.74
CA ARG A 406 26.24 -4.16 22.16
C ARG A 406 26.47 -5.63 22.33
#